data_f538e12f5916516c87c3913278eef21f
#
_entry.id   f538e12f5916516c87c3913278eef21f
#
_cell.length_a   1.000
_cell.length_b   1.000
_cell.length_c   1.000
_cell.angle_alpha   90.00
_cell.angle_beta   90.00
_cell.angle_gamma   90.00
#
_symmetry.space_group_name_H-M   'P 1'
#
loop_
_entity.id
_entity.type
_entity.pdbx_description
1 polymer ?
#
loop_
_entity_poly.entity_id
_entity_poly.type
_entity_poly.pdbx_seq_one_letter_code
_entity_poly.pdbx_strand_id
1 'polypeptide(L)'
;MLAEIKQANSIEDEENLLKGKWTVIDGQQRLTTIYLILKALENEKCPSIEYERDSYIQVCNSSDEIKKDNIEIYHLTSAKHFIDRWIHIEKRADEEKKWINPKNIEIDTKKFCNKILEQTKFIFYNVGDVSEEQEHDIFNNLNSGKIALTNAELIKALFLNKAGKEDIAHREVEQRLLADEFDQIERTLRQDKFWYFLAGNTPQPSSCVNLLFDLMLESSVQNGKYRTDEPFRTFFYFNDLINGNESEDSYKESKIIWEKVRKVFHIMEGWFNDSVMYNLIGYHRAANGGKTLCEIYKKFCEEKSKNEFKKWLVDECKNHIDYPDGFMQLRYDENKDKVFNLLLLFNIATLNGRPQEAVKFSYANFHKYNWDVEHISPQNPKNDDDLKKVVEKFKDNDYLKILIDALNKEEKDTKIIEEERAKYFATGDDLMGIQNLTLLSAHDNRGIGNKFFFEKRQKLQEYYQQGSFIPACSMNVFMKFYSDNPEQMAFWDKKDRESYKNKIEQTITKFFGNEQ
;
A
#
# COMPACT_ATOMS: atom_id res chain seq x y z
N MET A 1 31.62 -4.57 11.12
CA MET A 1 32.58 -3.92 12.03
C MET A 1 32.44 -4.52 13.43
N LEU A 2 33.42 -5.29 13.94
CA LEU A 2 33.41 -6.14 15.15
C LEU A 2 34.41 -5.68 16.18
N ALA A 3 34.11 -5.82 17.45
CA ALA A 3 35.09 -5.56 18.52
C ALA A 3 35.15 -6.70 19.56
N GLU A 4 36.30 -7.26 19.80
CA GLU A 4 36.60 -8.35 20.72
C GLU A 4 36.95 -7.89 22.16
N ILE A 5 36.40 -8.48 23.25
CA ILE A 5 36.87 -8.30 24.64
C ILE A 5 37.46 -9.61 25.17
N LYS A 6 38.78 -9.67 25.36
CA LYS A 6 39.36 -10.58 26.36
C LYS A 6 39.17 -9.93 27.73
N GLN A 7 38.84 -10.70 28.77
CA GLN A 7 38.96 -10.19 30.14
C GLN A 7 40.40 -9.74 30.35
N ALA A 8 40.63 -8.44 30.43
CA ALA A 8 41.89 -7.89 30.78
C ALA A 8 42.14 -8.17 32.27
N ASN A 9 43.13 -8.98 32.57
CA ASN A 9 43.53 -9.30 33.95
C ASN A 9 44.57 -8.31 34.49
N SER A 10 45.03 -7.35 33.67
CA SER A 10 45.99 -6.31 34.02
C SER A 10 45.80 -5.03 33.18
N ILE A 11 46.32 -3.90 33.65
CA ILE A 11 46.35 -2.61 32.94
C ILE A 11 47.14 -2.73 31.62
N GLU A 12 48.14 -3.58 31.57
CA GLU A 12 49.00 -3.84 30.39
C GLU A 12 48.21 -4.63 29.30
N ASP A 13 47.31 -5.51 29.71
CA ASP A 13 46.40 -6.22 28.80
C ASP A 13 45.33 -5.27 28.22
N GLU A 14 44.81 -4.31 28.99
CA GLU A 14 43.88 -3.27 28.50
C GLU A 14 44.55 -2.37 27.46
N GLU A 15 45.80 -1.95 27.66
CA GLU A 15 46.52 -1.12 26.69
C GLU A 15 46.83 -1.87 25.38
N ASN A 16 47.17 -3.16 25.46
CA ASN A 16 47.43 -4.00 24.28
C ASN A 16 46.15 -4.34 23.52
N LEU A 17 45.04 -4.49 24.22
CA LEU A 17 43.74 -4.74 23.66
C LEU A 17 43.28 -3.59 22.72
N LEU A 18 43.61 -2.34 23.11
CA LEU A 18 43.18 -1.13 22.39
C LEU A 18 44.10 -0.74 21.21
N LYS A 19 45.27 -1.41 21.06
CA LYS A 19 46.23 -1.14 19.97
C LYS A 19 45.97 -1.92 18.68
N GLY A 20 45.03 -2.86 18.69
CA GLY A 20 44.68 -3.70 17.54
C GLY A 20 43.76 -3.07 16.53
N LYS A 21 43.66 -3.68 15.34
CA LYS A 21 42.63 -3.37 14.33
C LYS A 21 41.36 -4.17 14.69
N TRP A 22 40.26 -3.45 14.88
CA TRP A 22 38.99 -4.00 15.34
C TRP A 22 37.91 -3.85 14.28
N THR A 23 37.12 -4.89 14.07
CA THR A 23 35.88 -4.83 13.30
C THR A 23 34.71 -4.59 14.26
N VAL A 24 33.84 -3.61 14.01
CA VAL A 24 32.72 -3.24 14.92
C VAL A 24 31.40 -3.71 14.37
N ILE A 25 30.70 -4.65 15.04
CA ILE A 25 29.39 -5.13 14.65
C ILE A 25 28.29 -4.10 14.94
N ASP A 26 28.20 -3.55 16.15
CA ASP A 26 27.26 -2.50 16.56
C ASP A 26 27.98 -1.33 17.21
N GLY A 27 27.38 -0.16 17.15
CA GLY A 27 27.94 1.08 17.70
C GLY A 27 28.65 1.97 16.68
N GLN A 28 28.57 1.68 15.39
CA GLN A 28 29.20 2.44 14.31
C GLN A 28 28.88 3.93 14.40
N GLN A 29 27.60 4.32 14.56
CA GLN A 29 27.17 5.72 14.65
C GLN A 29 27.78 6.42 15.88
N ARG A 30 27.87 5.74 17.02
CA ARG A 30 28.49 6.27 18.26
C ARG A 30 29.97 6.52 18.08
N LEU A 31 30.69 5.55 17.51
CA LEU A 31 32.11 5.69 17.23
C LEU A 31 32.39 6.77 16.19
N THR A 32 31.60 6.84 15.12
CA THR A 32 31.71 7.88 14.11
C THR A 32 31.49 9.28 14.69
N THR A 33 30.47 9.43 15.54
CA THR A 33 30.19 10.72 16.22
C THR A 33 31.39 11.15 17.10
N ILE A 34 31.96 10.23 17.86
CA ILE A 34 33.15 10.51 18.69
C ILE A 34 34.33 10.87 17.81
N TYR A 35 34.55 10.11 16.72
CA TYR A 35 35.60 10.42 15.75
C TYR A 35 35.45 11.85 15.20
N LEU A 36 34.24 12.25 14.78
CA LEU A 36 33.97 13.60 14.28
C LEU A 36 34.23 14.69 15.35
N ILE A 37 33.85 14.42 16.60
CA ILE A 37 34.12 15.35 17.72
C ILE A 37 35.63 15.48 17.96
N LEU A 38 36.37 14.35 18.05
CA LEU A 38 37.80 14.37 18.25
C LEU A 38 38.55 15.02 17.08
N LYS A 39 38.09 14.81 15.85
CA LYS A 39 38.60 15.49 14.66
C LYS A 39 38.41 17.00 14.73
N ALA A 40 37.19 17.44 15.07
CA ALA A 40 36.89 18.86 15.22
C ALA A 40 37.64 19.54 16.36
N LEU A 41 38.05 18.76 17.39
CA LEU A 41 38.92 19.20 18.47
C LEU A 41 40.44 19.15 18.13
N GLU A 42 40.76 18.79 16.87
CA GLU A 42 42.14 18.68 16.37
C GLU A 42 43.05 17.77 17.26
N ASN A 43 42.50 16.71 17.82
CA ASN A 43 43.21 15.83 18.73
C ASN A 43 44.07 14.82 17.98
N GLU A 44 45.35 14.75 18.28
CA GLU A 44 46.32 13.84 17.68
C GLU A 44 46.03 12.35 18.01
N LYS A 45 45.32 12.06 19.11
CA LYS A 45 44.93 10.70 19.54
C LYS A 45 43.62 10.23 18.90
N CYS A 46 43.14 10.93 17.84
CA CYS A 46 41.96 10.51 17.13
C CYS A 46 42.16 9.13 16.47
N PRO A 47 41.32 8.13 16.73
CA PRO A 47 41.44 6.82 16.12
C PRO A 47 41.23 6.88 14.62
N SER A 48 41.84 6.01 13.83
CA SER A 48 41.49 5.85 12.42
C SER A 48 40.24 4.99 12.31
N ILE A 49 39.30 5.41 11.48
CA ILE A 49 38.09 4.67 11.15
C ILE A 49 38.12 4.34 9.67
N GLU A 50 37.96 3.07 9.35
CA GLU A 50 37.78 2.57 7.97
C GLU A 50 36.37 2.04 7.82
N TYR A 51 35.69 2.37 6.71
CA TYR A 51 34.40 1.81 6.30
C TYR A 51 34.64 0.88 5.13
N GLU A 52 33.89 -0.22 5.05
CA GLU A 52 33.94 -1.11 3.88
C GLU A 52 33.65 -0.36 2.56
N ARG A 53 32.81 0.65 2.64
CA ARG A 53 32.57 1.60 1.54
C ARG A 53 33.54 2.77 1.70
N ASP A 54 34.73 2.64 1.15
CA ASP A 54 35.88 3.56 1.30
C ASP A 54 35.57 5.05 1.11
N SER A 55 34.53 5.37 0.31
CA SER A 55 34.19 6.76 -0.02
C SER A 55 33.61 7.56 1.14
N TYR A 56 33.01 6.94 2.16
CA TYR A 56 32.21 7.68 3.17
C TYR A 56 33.06 8.59 4.06
N ILE A 57 34.12 8.07 4.65
CA ILE A 57 35.03 8.87 5.49
C ILE A 57 35.83 9.88 4.65
N GLN A 58 36.22 9.50 3.43
CA GLN A 58 36.91 10.40 2.53
C GLN A 58 36.02 11.59 2.12
N VAL A 59 34.75 11.32 1.77
CA VAL A 59 33.77 12.37 1.46
C VAL A 59 33.54 13.26 2.69
N CYS A 60 33.42 12.69 3.87
CA CYS A 60 33.24 13.45 5.10
C CYS A 60 34.46 14.34 5.42
N ASN A 61 35.66 13.81 5.24
CA ASN A 61 36.91 14.55 5.56
C ASN A 61 37.23 15.64 4.52
N SER A 62 36.82 15.45 3.25
CA SER A 62 37.13 16.37 2.14
C SER A 62 36.06 17.42 1.86
N SER A 63 34.89 17.37 2.51
CA SER A 63 33.77 18.27 2.22
C SER A 63 33.37 19.06 3.45
N ASP A 64 33.28 20.37 3.29
CA ASP A 64 32.67 21.29 4.26
C ASP A 64 31.17 21.51 3.97
N GLU A 65 30.66 20.95 2.84
CA GLU A 65 29.26 21.03 2.46
C GLU A 65 28.50 19.77 2.84
N ILE A 66 27.20 19.92 3.10
CA ILE A 66 26.29 18.81 3.31
C ILE A 66 26.02 18.13 1.96
N LYS A 67 26.39 16.86 1.83
CA LYS A 67 26.19 16.06 0.64
C LYS A 67 24.86 15.29 0.70
N LYS A 68 24.21 15.12 -0.44
CA LYS A 68 22.91 14.44 -0.57
C LYS A 68 22.98 13.22 -1.48
N ASP A 69 24.16 12.63 -1.65
CA ASP A 69 24.36 11.48 -2.54
C ASP A 69 23.57 10.25 -2.08
N ASN A 70 23.57 10.01 -0.78
CA ASN A 70 22.73 9.02 -0.12
C ASN A 70 22.46 9.44 1.34
N ILE A 71 21.59 8.70 2.05
CA ILE A 71 21.16 9.04 3.40
C ILE A 71 22.32 8.97 4.41
N GLU A 72 23.25 8.04 4.27
CA GLU A 72 24.37 7.84 5.19
C GLU A 72 25.36 9.00 5.05
N ILE A 73 25.73 9.37 3.81
CA ILE A 73 26.60 10.53 3.53
C ILE A 73 25.93 11.84 3.98
N TYR A 74 24.61 11.97 3.78
CA TYR A 74 23.86 13.12 4.26
C TYR A 74 23.97 13.28 5.78
N HIS A 75 23.71 12.22 6.55
CA HIS A 75 23.80 12.30 8.01
C HIS A 75 25.24 12.49 8.49
N LEU A 76 26.21 11.87 7.84
CA LEU A 76 27.62 12.00 8.18
C LEU A 76 28.12 13.45 7.97
N THR A 77 27.84 14.02 6.81
CA THR A 77 28.25 15.41 6.49
C THR A 77 27.45 16.43 7.29
N SER A 78 26.18 16.19 7.56
CA SER A 78 25.35 17.03 8.43
C SER A 78 25.85 17.03 9.88
N ALA A 79 26.22 15.85 10.40
CA ALA A 79 26.77 15.72 11.75
C ALA A 79 28.13 16.42 11.87
N LYS A 80 29.02 16.24 10.89
CA LYS A 80 30.31 16.97 10.85
C LYS A 80 30.07 18.48 10.88
N HIS A 81 29.24 18.99 9.98
CA HIS A 81 28.94 20.40 9.86
C HIS A 81 28.31 20.97 11.17
N PHE A 82 27.42 20.23 11.82
CA PHE A 82 26.86 20.61 13.12
C PHE A 82 27.93 20.63 14.21
N ILE A 83 28.78 19.58 14.32
CA ILE A 83 29.83 19.47 15.35
C ILE A 83 30.85 20.58 15.20
N ASP A 84 31.33 20.83 13.96
CA ASP A 84 32.29 21.92 13.70
C ASP A 84 31.74 23.27 14.15
N ARG A 85 30.48 23.58 13.84
CA ARG A 85 29.84 24.83 14.25
C ARG A 85 29.50 24.87 15.73
N TRP A 86 29.25 23.72 16.35
CA TRP A 86 28.99 23.65 17.78
C TRP A 86 30.27 23.90 18.59
N ILE A 87 31.43 23.39 18.16
CA ILE A 87 32.73 23.55 18.83
C ILE A 87 33.31 24.94 18.54
N HIS A 88 33.32 25.40 17.30
CA HIS A 88 33.98 26.62 16.87
C HIS A 88 32.95 27.77 16.65
N ILE A 89 32.94 28.73 17.58
CA ILE A 89 32.00 29.87 17.55
C ILE A 89 32.20 30.75 16.30
N GLU A 90 33.43 30.90 15.86
CA GLU A 90 33.83 31.68 14.68
C GLU A 90 33.27 31.12 13.36
N LYS A 91 32.96 29.84 13.32
CA LYS A 91 32.35 29.20 12.15
C LYS A 91 30.81 29.32 12.10
N ARG A 92 30.22 30.04 13.07
CA ARG A 92 28.76 30.19 13.16
C ARG A 92 28.28 31.48 12.51
N ALA A 93 27.25 31.41 11.67
CA ALA A 93 26.47 32.58 11.28
C ALA A 93 25.71 33.14 12.51
N ASP A 94 25.42 34.43 12.52
CA ASP A 94 24.77 35.09 13.67
C ASP A 94 23.42 34.49 14.04
N GLU A 95 22.68 34.01 13.06
CA GLU A 95 21.40 33.31 13.27
C GLU A 95 21.57 31.92 13.91
N GLU A 96 22.64 31.22 13.64
CA GLU A 96 22.91 29.87 14.18
C GLU A 96 23.37 29.91 15.65
N LYS A 97 23.89 31.03 16.12
CA LYS A 97 24.32 31.20 17.51
C LYS A 97 23.21 30.91 18.50
N LYS A 98 21.95 31.27 18.15
CA LYS A 98 20.78 31.04 19.01
C LYS A 98 20.40 29.57 19.12
N TRP A 99 20.66 28.77 18.11
CA TRP A 99 20.17 27.38 18.01
C TRP A 99 21.16 26.36 18.51
N ILE A 100 22.43 26.51 18.08
CA ILE A 100 23.47 25.52 18.33
C ILE A 100 23.96 25.64 19.79
N ASN A 101 24.02 26.85 20.31
CA ASN A 101 24.41 27.12 21.69
C ASN A 101 23.66 28.37 22.23
N PRO A 102 22.41 28.20 22.72
CA PRO A 102 21.55 29.32 23.11
C PRO A 102 22.17 30.23 24.16
N LYS A 103 23.08 29.71 24.99
CA LYS A 103 23.78 30.47 26.02
C LYS A 103 25.06 31.15 25.51
N ASN A 104 25.39 30.93 24.23
CA ASN A 104 26.60 31.43 23.57
C ASN A 104 27.90 31.22 24.41
N ILE A 105 27.98 30.06 25.07
CA ILE A 105 29.11 29.69 25.93
C ILE A 105 30.24 29.24 25.04
N GLU A 106 31.40 29.85 25.16
CA GLU A 106 32.64 29.39 24.53
C GLU A 106 33.07 28.05 25.13
N ILE A 107 33.34 27.07 24.24
CA ILE A 107 33.74 25.75 24.65
C ILE A 107 35.26 25.74 24.84
N ASP A 108 35.70 25.51 26.07
CA ASP A 108 37.09 25.18 26.33
C ASP A 108 37.43 23.81 25.70
N THR A 109 38.00 23.84 24.50
CA THR A 109 38.28 22.66 23.67
C THR A 109 39.21 21.68 24.37
N LYS A 110 40.20 22.17 25.12
CA LYS A 110 41.12 21.32 25.88
C LYS A 110 40.41 20.59 27.00
N LYS A 111 39.62 21.31 27.80
CA LYS A 111 38.88 20.72 28.91
C LYS A 111 37.82 19.74 28.41
N PHE A 112 37.17 20.05 27.30
CA PHE A 112 36.18 19.18 26.67
C PHE A 112 36.83 17.90 26.11
N CYS A 113 37.96 18.04 25.44
CA CYS A 113 38.75 16.91 24.94
C CYS A 113 39.20 15.96 26.09
N ASN A 114 39.74 16.50 27.17
CA ASN A 114 40.15 15.73 28.34
C ASN A 114 38.95 15.02 28.98
N LYS A 115 37.79 15.64 29.00
CA LYS A 115 36.57 15.02 29.53
C LYS A 115 36.12 13.81 28.68
N ILE A 116 36.28 13.90 27.36
CA ILE A 116 35.99 12.77 26.46
C ILE A 116 37.00 11.65 26.64
N LEU A 117 38.31 11.98 26.68
CA LEU A 117 39.37 10.97 26.69
C LEU A 117 39.58 10.32 28.05
N GLU A 118 39.41 11.05 29.16
CA GLU A 118 39.78 10.58 30.49
C GLU A 118 38.56 10.28 31.39
N GLN A 119 37.43 10.92 31.15
CA GLN A 119 36.27 10.83 32.04
C GLN A 119 35.06 10.12 31.40
N THR A 120 35.08 9.85 30.07
CA THR A 120 34.05 9.12 29.38
C THR A 120 34.42 7.65 29.29
N LYS A 121 33.50 6.76 29.65
CA LYS A 121 33.68 5.30 29.57
C LYS A 121 32.67 4.72 28.55
N PHE A 122 33.14 3.70 27.83
CA PHE A 122 32.35 2.93 26.90
C PHE A 122 32.20 1.50 27.39
N ILE A 123 31.03 0.93 27.19
CA ILE A 123 30.87 -0.51 27.32
C ILE A 123 31.36 -1.12 26.01
N PHE A 124 32.44 -1.86 26.11
CA PHE A 124 33.02 -2.58 24.99
C PHE A 124 32.73 -4.07 25.18
N TYR A 125 32.03 -4.72 24.26
CA TYR A 125 31.65 -6.12 24.33
C TYR A 125 32.30 -6.90 23.20
N ASN A 126 33.19 -7.81 23.56
CA ASN A 126 33.93 -8.65 22.61
C ASN A 126 33.25 -10.00 22.43
N VAL A 127 33.04 -10.38 21.20
CA VAL A 127 32.37 -11.65 20.82
C VAL A 127 33.36 -12.72 20.33
N GLY A 128 34.68 -12.41 20.38
CA GLY A 128 35.73 -13.31 19.89
C GLY A 128 35.82 -13.34 18.36
N ASP A 129 36.67 -14.24 17.85
CA ASP A 129 36.77 -14.47 16.41
C ASP A 129 35.52 -15.22 15.93
N VAL A 130 34.78 -14.58 15.05
CA VAL A 130 33.53 -15.10 14.50
C VAL A 130 33.58 -15.09 12.96
N SER A 131 32.88 -16.01 12.33
CA SER A 131 32.70 -16.01 10.86
C SER A 131 31.77 -14.90 10.41
N GLU A 132 31.83 -14.52 9.13
CA GLU A 132 30.92 -13.52 8.53
C GLU A 132 29.42 -13.87 8.75
N GLU A 133 29.06 -15.15 8.73
CA GLU A 133 27.70 -15.63 8.97
C GLU A 133 27.28 -15.40 10.43
N GLN A 134 28.20 -15.66 11.39
CA GLN A 134 27.97 -15.39 12.81
C GLN A 134 27.93 -13.88 13.11
N GLU A 135 28.68 -13.06 12.36
CA GLU A 135 28.60 -11.60 12.46
C GLU A 135 27.20 -11.09 12.13
N HIS A 136 26.62 -11.58 11.05
CA HIS A 136 25.26 -11.24 10.64
C HIS A 136 24.22 -11.65 11.69
N ASP A 137 24.36 -12.84 12.27
CA ASP A 137 23.45 -13.31 13.31
C ASP A 137 23.57 -12.48 14.60
N ILE A 138 24.78 -12.15 15.02
CA ILE A 138 25.02 -11.29 16.18
C ILE A 138 24.47 -9.88 15.93
N PHE A 139 24.74 -9.31 14.76
CA PHE A 139 24.17 -8.01 14.36
C PHE A 139 22.65 -8.03 14.38
N ASN A 140 22.03 -9.04 13.78
CA ASN A 140 20.58 -9.19 13.75
C ASN A 140 20.01 -9.36 15.16
N ASN A 141 20.64 -10.15 16.02
CA ASN A 141 20.22 -10.35 17.40
C ASN A 141 20.35 -9.07 18.25
N LEU A 142 21.44 -8.33 18.12
CA LEU A 142 21.64 -7.04 18.79
C LEU A 142 20.67 -5.95 18.28
N ASN A 143 20.27 -6.05 17.03
CA ASN A 143 19.36 -5.11 16.39
C ASN A 143 17.91 -5.61 16.28
N SER A 144 17.61 -6.81 16.74
CA SER A 144 16.27 -7.43 16.63
C SER A 144 15.12 -6.61 17.27
N GLY A 145 15.45 -5.61 18.08
CA GLY A 145 14.48 -4.64 18.62
C GLY A 145 14.56 -3.25 17.99
N LYS A 146 15.47 -3.02 17.03
CA LYS A 146 15.61 -1.69 16.39
C LYS A 146 14.77 -1.64 15.12
N ILE A 147 13.69 -0.87 15.16
CA ILE A 147 12.89 -0.56 13.98
C ILE A 147 13.60 0.59 13.24
N ALA A 148 13.88 0.38 11.94
CA ALA A 148 14.44 1.44 11.09
C ALA A 148 13.43 2.60 11.00
N LEU A 149 13.93 3.85 11.08
CA LEU A 149 13.07 5.03 10.88
C LEU A 149 12.52 5.04 9.45
N THR A 150 11.23 5.30 9.37
CA THR A 150 10.51 5.45 8.09
C THR A 150 10.70 6.86 7.54
N ASN A 151 10.42 7.05 6.23
CA ASN A 151 10.34 8.39 5.65
C ASN A 151 9.42 9.30 6.45
N ALA A 152 8.24 8.80 6.88
CA ALA A 152 7.27 9.57 7.65
C ALA A 152 7.82 10.06 8.99
N GLU A 153 8.57 9.23 9.72
CA GLU A 153 9.18 9.62 11.00
C GLU A 153 10.28 10.67 10.79
N LEU A 154 11.10 10.52 9.75
CA LEU A 154 12.12 11.50 9.40
C LEU A 154 11.49 12.83 8.97
N ILE A 155 10.42 12.80 8.17
CA ILE A 155 9.69 14.00 7.74
C ILE A 155 8.96 14.64 8.92
N LYS A 156 8.32 13.84 9.82
CA LYS A 156 7.74 14.34 11.07
C LYS A 156 8.79 15.11 11.89
N ALA A 157 9.99 14.54 12.03
CA ALA A 157 11.09 15.18 12.73
C ALA A 157 11.53 16.50 12.06
N LEU A 158 11.56 16.58 10.72
CA LEU A 158 11.84 17.83 10.00
C LEU A 158 10.84 18.93 10.36
N PHE A 159 9.54 18.64 10.31
CA PHE A 159 8.50 19.60 10.66
C PHE A 159 8.57 20.02 12.13
N LEU A 160 8.74 19.07 13.06
CA LEU A 160 8.84 19.37 14.49
C LEU A 160 10.07 20.22 14.82
N ASN A 161 11.20 19.99 14.14
CA ASN A 161 12.40 20.79 14.32
C ASN A 161 12.25 22.23 13.79
N LYS A 162 11.36 22.45 12.84
CA LYS A 162 11.07 23.79 12.31
C LYS A 162 9.98 24.51 13.10
N ALA A 163 9.08 23.76 13.72
CA ALA A 163 8.04 24.34 14.57
C ALA A 163 8.68 25.06 15.76
N GLY A 164 8.36 26.34 15.94
CA GLY A 164 8.71 27.09 17.14
C GLY A 164 10.13 27.66 17.19
N LYS A 165 10.61 28.25 16.10
CA LYS A 165 11.85 29.03 16.13
C LYS A 165 11.74 30.39 16.89
N GLU A 166 10.54 30.92 17.08
CA GLU A 166 10.34 32.29 17.51
C GLU A 166 10.33 32.48 19.04
N ASP A 167 9.67 31.59 19.80
CA ASP A 167 9.59 31.66 21.26
C ASP A 167 9.41 30.25 21.86
N ILE A 168 10.02 30.01 23.02
CA ILE A 168 10.01 28.69 23.66
C ILE A 168 8.59 28.23 24.01
N ALA A 169 7.75 29.15 24.54
CA ALA A 169 6.38 28.84 24.94
C ALA A 169 5.48 28.51 23.72
N HIS A 170 5.58 29.29 22.65
CA HIS A 170 4.86 29.01 21.39
C HIS A 170 5.37 27.76 20.69
N ARG A 171 6.66 27.49 20.78
CA ARG A 171 7.29 26.30 20.21
C ARG A 171 6.67 25.00 20.70
N GLU A 172 6.53 24.84 22.00
CA GLU A 172 5.97 23.62 22.60
C GLU A 172 4.52 23.40 22.16
N VAL A 173 3.73 24.48 22.09
CA VAL A 173 2.33 24.41 21.64
C VAL A 173 2.24 24.00 20.17
N GLU A 174 3.04 24.61 19.29
CA GLU A 174 3.01 24.31 17.87
C GLU A 174 3.52 22.89 17.55
N GLN A 175 4.60 22.47 18.23
CA GLN A 175 5.09 21.09 18.10
C GLN A 175 4.02 20.07 18.52
N ARG A 176 3.30 20.36 19.60
CA ARG A 176 2.21 19.50 20.07
C ARG A 176 1.04 19.46 19.10
N LEU A 177 0.59 20.62 18.60
CA LEU A 177 -0.50 20.67 17.62
C LEU A 177 -0.14 19.91 16.34
N LEU A 178 1.08 20.08 15.83
CA LEU A 178 1.56 19.36 14.66
C LEU A 178 1.62 17.85 14.91
N ALA A 179 2.11 17.43 16.07
CA ALA A 179 2.17 16.03 16.44
C ALA A 179 0.76 15.41 16.55
N ASP A 180 -0.18 16.11 17.16
CA ASP A 180 -1.57 15.68 17.31
C ASP A 180 -2.27 15.55 15.94
N GLU A 181 -2.06 16.51 15.03
CA GLU A 181 -2.58 16.45 13.65
C GLU A 181 -1.98 15.27 12.88
N PHE A 182 -0.67 15.06 12.97
CA PHE A 182 0.01 13.94 12.33
C PHE A 182 -0.57 12.59 12.81
N ASP A 183 -0.74 12.47 14.12
CA ASP A 183 -1.27 11.25 14.72
C ASP A 183 -2.76 11.03 14.38
N GLN A 184 -3.53 12.09 14.17
CA GLN A 184 -4.91 12.02 13.69
C GLN A 184 -4.96 11.51 12.24
N ILE A 185 -4.12 12.06 11.35
CA ILE A 185 -4.00 11.61 9.96
C ILE A 185 -3.59 10.13 9.93
N GLU A 186 -2.55 9.76 10.67
CA GLU A 186 -2.07 8.36 10.76
C GLU A 186 -3.19 7.42 11.20
N ARG A 187 -3.92 7.76 12.27
CA ARG A 187 -5.05 6.94 12.77
C ARG A 187 -6.17 6.79 11.76
N THR A 188 -6.47 7.85 10.97
CA THR A 188 -7.51 7.78 9.94
C THR A 188 -7.08 6.90 8.78
N LEU A 189 -5.86 7.08 8.29
CA LEU A 189 -5.29 6.27 7.20
C LEU A 189 -5.14 4.79 7.59
N ARG A 190 -4.89 4.50 8.87
CA ARG A 190 -4.75 3.15 9.40
C ARG A 190 -6.06 2.39 9.52
N GLN A 191 -7.21 3.02 9.35
CA GLN A 191 -8.47 2.32 9.29
C GLN A 191 -8.53 1.47 8.01
N ASP A 192 -8.77 0.16 8.13
CA ASP A 192 -8.84 -0.77 7.00
C ASP A 192 -9.72 -0.25 5.85
N LYS A 193 -10.89 0.30 6.18
CA LYS A 193 -11.83 0.84 5.20
C LYS A 193 -11.26 2.02 4.41
N PHE A 194 -10.44 2.85 5.07
CA PHE A 194 -9.80 4.02 4.45
C PHE A 194 -8.55 3.59 3.68
N TRP A 195 -7.72 2.74 4.28
CA TRP A 195 -6.49 2.27 3.67
C TRP A 195 -6.72 1.53 2.36
N TYR A 196 -7.50 0.45 2.40
CA TYR A 196 -7.73 -0.39 1.22
C TYR A 196 -8.52 0.29 0.11
N PHE A 197 -9.26 1.33 0.42
CA PHE A 197 -9.88 2.21 -0.58
C PHE A 197 -8.83 2.97 -1.40
N LEU A 198 -7.77 3.48 -0.78
CA LEU A 198 -6.71 4.27 -1.44
C LEU A 198 -5.57 3.40 -1.98
N ALA A 199 -5.07 2.50 -1.15
CA ALA A 199 -3.89 1.71 -1.42
C ALA A 199 -4.16 0.44 -2.25
N GLY A 200 -5.43 0.08 -2.47
CA GLY A 200 -5.79 -1.17 -3.13
C GLY A 200 -5.38 -2.37 -2.28
N ASN A 201 -4.75 -3.38 -2.88
CA ASN A 201 -4.32 -4.60 -2.20
C ASN A 201 -2.97 -4.45 -1.44
N THR A 202 -2.42 -3.25 -1.37
CA THR A 202 -1.15 -3.02 -0.66
C THR A 202 -1.36 -3.14 0.85
N PRO A 203 -0.59 -3.99 1.55
CA PRO A 203 -0.67 -4.11 3.01
C PRO A 203 -0.35 -2.80 3.70
N GLN A 204 -0.90 -2.60 4.89
CA GLN A 204 -0.59 -1.43 5.70
C GLN A 204 0.89 -1.44 6.13
N PRO A 205 1.66 -0.35 5.88
CA PRO A 205 3.03 -0.22 6.37
C PRO A 205 3.07 0.17 7.86
N SER A 206 4.27 0.25 8.42
CA SER A 206 4.50 0.75 9.79
C SER A 206 3.97 2.17 9.99
N SER A 207 4.03 3.04 8.97
CA SER A 207 3.40 4.36 8.94
C SER A 207 2.59 4.57 7.67
N CYS A 208 1.28 4.76 7.82
CA CYS A 208 0.36 4.95 6.71
C CYS A 208 0.46 6.36 6.09
N VAL A 209 0.95 7.36 6.84
CA VAL A 209 1.16 8.73 6.32
C VAL A 209 2.16 8.77 5.18
N ASN A 210 3.07 7.79 5.07
CA ASN A 210 3.96 7.65 3.91
C ASN A 210 3.19 7.73 2.58
N LEU A 211 1.97 7.18 2.51
CA LEU A 211 1.13 7.24 1.31
C LEU A 211 0.92 8.68 0.81
N LEU A 212 0.67 9.63 1.73
CA LEU A 212 0.47 11.04 1.37
C LEU A 212 1.78 11.69 0.90
N PHE A 213 2.88 11.40 1.59
CA PHE A 213 4.18 11.95 1.25
C PHE A 213 4.68 11.43 -0.10
N ASP A 214 4.56 10.13 -0.33
CA ASP A 214 4.92 9.51 -1.62
C ASP A 214 4.05 10.05 -2.75
N LEU A 215 2.75 10.23 -2.51
CA LEU A 215 1.85 10.83 -3.49
C LEU A 215 2.23 12.27 -3.84
N MET A 216 2.62 13.07 -2.85
CA MET A 216 3.09 14.44 -3.09
C MET A 216 4.37 14.46 -3.90
N LEU A 217 5.33 13.59 -3.59
CA LEU A 217 6.54 13.42 -4.39
C LEU A 217 6.20 13.03 -5.83
N GLU A 218 5.44 11.96 -6.03
CA GLU A 218 5.12 11.41 -7.35
C GLU A 218 4.26 12.34 -8.21
N SER A 219 3.41 13.16 -7.57
CA SER A 219 2.59 14.13 -8.28
C SER A 219 3.35 15.40 -8.67
N SER A 220 4.39 15.77 -7.94
CA SER A 220 5.09 17.07 -8.08
C SER A 220 6.36 17.00 -8.90
N VAL A 221 7.01 15.84 -9.00
CA VAL A 221 8.36 15.73 -9.60
C VAL A 221 8.28 15.25 -11.04
N GLN A 222 8.81 16.09 -11.95
CA GLN A 222 9.16 15.65 -13.29
C GLN A 222 10.48 14.87 -13.25
N ASN A 223 10.51 13.72 -13.89
CA ASN A 223 11.55 12.68 -13.95
C ASN A 223 12.98 13.06 -13.55
N GLY A 224 13.56 12.33 -12.60
CA GLY A 224 15.00 12.16 -12.43
C GLY A 224 15.67 12.89 -11.28
N LYS A 225 15.00 13.83 -10.59
CA LYS A 225 15.65 14.57 -9.48
C LYS A 225 15.91 13.71 -8.25
N TYR A 226 14.99 12.76 -7.96
CA TYR A 226 15.13 11.82 -6.84
C TYR A 226 15.14 10.40 -7.39
N ARG A 227 16.22 9.66 -7.11
CA ARG A 227 16.41 8.30 -7.64
C ARG A 227 15.32 7.37 -7.11
N THR A 228 14.76 6.54 -7.97
CA THR A 228 13.67 5.62 -7.60
C THR A 228 14.13 4.47 -6.72
N ASP A 229 15.43 4.13 -6.76
CA ASP A 229 16.07 3.11 -5.95
C ASP A 229 16.57 3.63 -4.59
N GLU A 230 16.45 4.94 -4.30
CA GLU A 230 16.81 5.52 -3.01
C GLU A 230 15.67 5.33 -2.00
N PRO A 231 15.85 4.56 -0.92
CA PRO A 231 14.79 4.30 0.06
C PRO A 231 14.25 5.55 0.76
N PHE A 232 15.10 6.59 0.88
CA PHE A 232 14.76 7.84 1.56
C PHE A 232 14.46 9.00 0.60
N ARG A 233 14.14 8.69 -0.68
CA ARG A 233 13.86 9.70 -1.71
C ARG A 233 12.76 10.68 -1.30
N THR A 234 11.76 10.21 -0.58
CA THR A 234 10.63 11.02 -0.12
C THR A 234 11.06 11.99 1.00
N PHE A 235 11.92 11.52 1.92
CA PHE A 235 12.54 12.39 2.91
C PHE A 235 13.39 13.49 2.25
N PHE A 236 14.23 13.16 1.25
CA PHE A 236 15.02 14.16 0.54
C PHE A 236 14.17 15.20 -0.17
N TYR A 237 13.07 14.79 -0.79
CA TYR A 237 12.12 15.72 -1.40
C TYR A 237 11.57 16.72 -0.39
N PHE A 238 11.09 16.28 0.77
CA PHE A 238 10.58 17.17 1.81
C PHE A 238 11.69 18.03 2.45
N ASN A 239 12.87 17.46 2.62
CA ASN A 239 14.03 18.20 3.10
C ASN A 239 14.40 19.35 2.14
N ASP A 240 14.37 19.10 0.83
CA ASP A 240 14.63 20.13 -0.18
C ASP A 240 13.55 21.21 -0.21
N LEU A 241 12.28 20.81 -0.04
CA LEU A 241 11.17 21.78 0.04
C LEU A 241 11.30 22.70 1.26
N ILE A 242 11.70 22.15 2.41
CA ILE A 242 11.74 22.89 3.70
C ILE A 242 13.03 23.69 3.86
N ASN A 243 14.17 23.14 3.39
CA ASN A 243 15.50 23.72 3.61
C ASN A 243 16.18 24.22 2.33
N GLY A 244 15.63 23.93 1.15
CA GLY A 244 16.28 24.21 -0.14
C GLY A 244 16.15 25.64 -0.64
N ASN A 245 15.22 26.43 -0.08
CA ASN A 245 15.16 27.85 -0.32
C ASN A 245 15.99 28.56 0.76
N GLU A 246 16.91 29.41 0.36
CA GLU A 246 17.65 30.33 1.24
C GLU A 246 16.72 31.40 1.87
N SER A 247 15.44 31.09 2.04
CA SER A 247 14.49 32.01 2.64
C SER A 247 14.84 32.19 4.13
N GLU A 248 14.90 33.43 4.57
CA GLU A 248 15.14 33.83 5.96
C GLU A 248 14.12 33.21 6.94
N ASP A 249 13.02 32.64 6.43
CA ASP A 249 11.91 32.10 7.22
C ASP A 249 11.55 30.64 6.85
N SER A 250 12.48 29.72 7.13
CA SER A 250 12.28 28.27 6.90
C SER A 250 11.11 27.68 7.73
N TYR A 251 10.68 28.36 8.79
CA TYR A 251 9.51 28.00 9.58
C TYR A 251 8.20 28.25 8.83
N LYS A 252 8.09 29.41 8.21
CA LYS A 252 6.92 29.76 7.38
C LYS A 252 6.77 28.83 6.19
N GLU A 253 7.88 28.47 5.54
CA GLU A 253 7.88 27.48 4.47
C GLU A 253 7.40 26.11 4.96
N SER A 254 7.85 25.66 6.13
CA SER A 254 7.40 24.37 6.68
C SER A 254 5.87 24.37 6.95
N LYS A 255 5.29 25.47 7.43
CA LYS A 255 3.83 25.62 7.59
C LYS A 255 3.09 25.52 6.25
N ILE A 256 3.57 26.21 5.22
CA ILE A 256 2.98 26.16 3.87
C ILE A 256 3.00 24.73 3.32
N ILE A 257 4.09 24.01 3.52
CA ILE A 257 4.21 22.61 3.06
C ILE A 257 3.28 21.71 3.86
N TRP A 258 3.19 21.88 5.18
CA TRP A 258 2.25 21.13 6.00
C TRP A 258 0.79 21.36 5.60
N GLU A 259 0.41 22.59 5.30
CA GLU A 259 -0.91 22.91 4.74
C GLU A 259 -1.19 22.15 3.42
N LYS A 260 -0.17 21.97 2.56
CA LYS A 260 -0.33 21.16 1.36
C LYS A 260 -0.57 19.68 1.70
N VAL A 261 0.14 19.12 2.70
CA VAL A 261 -0.09 17.74 3.19
C VAL A 261 -1.53 17.58 3.69
N ARG A 262 -1.99 18.53 4.53
CA ARG A 262 -3.38 18.55 5.03
C ARG A 262 -4.39 18.62 3.91
N LYS A 263 -4.15 19.44 2.89
CA LYS A 263 -5.03 19.56 1.73
C LYS A 263 -5.14 18.24 0.97
N VAL A 264 -4.04 17.53 0.75
CA VAL A 264 -4.05 16.20 0.13
C VAL A 264 -4.88 15.22 0.95
N PHE A 265 -4.68 15.18 2.25
CA PHE A 265 -5.45 14.33 3.16
C PHE A 265 -6.96 14.65 3.11
N HIS A 266 -7.35 15.92 3.19
CA HIS A 266 -8.76 16.32 3.14
C HIS A 266 -9.43 16.04 1.80
N ILE A 267 -8.69 16.07 0.69
CA ILE A 267 -9.20 15.61 -0.61
C ILE A 267 -9.57 14.13 -0.54
N MET A 268 -8.68 13.29 0.02
CA MET A 268 -8.94 11.85 0.15
C MET A 268 -10.06 11.54 1.15
N GLU A 269 -10.13 12.30 2.22
CA GLU A 269 -11.24 12.23 3.18
C GLU A 269 -12.57 12.63 2.52
N GLY A 270 -12.56 13.64 1.68
CA GLY A 270 -13.72 14.03 0.87
C GLY A 270 -14.16 12.93 -0.10
N TRP A 271 -13.21 12.27 -0.77
CA TRP A 271 -13.52 11.11 -1.61
C TRP A 271 -14.07 9.94 -0.81
N PHE A 272 -13.49 9.68 0.36
CA PHE A 272 -13.95 8.63 1.24
C PHE A 272 -15.38 8.88 1.73
N ASN A 273 -15.73 10.11 2.09
CA ASN A 273 -17.03 10.44 2.66
C ASN A 273 -18.16 10.47 1.63
N ASP A 274 -17.86 10.74 0.35
CA ASP A 274 -18.81 10.67 -0.75
C ASP A 274 -18.91 9.23 -1.26
N SER A 275 -20.04 8.54 -1.03
CA SER A 275 -20.19 7.14 -1.36
C SER A 275 -20.03 6.84 -2.85
N VAL A 276 -20.44 7.75 -3.75
CA VAL A 276 -20.29 7.58 -5.20
C VAL A 276 -18.82 7.70 -5.60
N MET A 277 -18.13 8.74 -5.11
CA MET A 277 -16.70 8.92 -5.36
C MET A 277 -15.87 7.78 -4.78
N TYR A 278 -16.20 7.35 -3.55
CA TYR A 278 -15.59 6.19 -2.92
C TYR A 278 -15.68 4.94 -3.79
N ASN A 279 -16.88 4.64 -4.29
CA ASN A 279 -17.12 3.46 -5.11
C ASN A 279 -16.37 3.54 -6.45
N LEU A 280 -16.36 4.70 -7.12
CA LEU A 280 -15.66 4.89 -8.40
C LEU A 280 -14.13 4.80 -8.25
N ILE A 281 -13.56 5.55 -7.31
CA ILE A 281 -12.11 5.55 -7.08
C ILE A 281 -11.65 4.15 -6.66
N GLY A 282 -12.36 3.53 -5.71
CA GLY A 282 -12.05 2.17 -5.27
C GLY A 282 -12.17 1.14 -6.40
N TYR A 283 -13.11 1.29 -7.33
CA TYR A 283 -13.18 0.45 -8.53
C TYR A 283 -11.87 0.54 -9.34
N HIS A 284 -11.38 1.75 -9.63
CA HIS A 284 -10.13 1.92 -10.36
C HIS A 284 -8.92 1.36 -9.61
N ARG A 285 -8.96 1.33 -8.27
CA ARG A 285 -7.91 0.72 -7.44
C ARG A 285 -8.00 -0.81 -7.39
N ALA A 286 -9.16 -1.39 -7.73
CA ALA A 286 -9.44 -2.82 -7.67
C ALA A 286 -9.50 -3.51 -9.04
N ALA A 287 -9.79 -2.77 -10.12
CA ALA A 287 -9.88 -3.29 -11.48
C ALA A 287 -8.51 -3.72 -12.01
N ASN A 288 -8.50 -4.78 -12.82
CA ASN A 288 -7.30 -5.21 -13.55
C ASN A 288 -6.91 -4.13 -14.58
N GLY A 289 -5.66 -3.66 -14.53
CA GLY A 289 -5.21 -2.52 -15.32
C GLY A 289 -5.79 -1.17 -14.88
N GLY A 290 -6.27 -1.11 -13.63
CA GLY A 290 -6.85 0.10 -13.05
C GLY A 290 -5.81 1.21 -12.80
N LYS A 291 -6.31 2.41 -12.51
CA LYS A 291 -5.47 3.59 -12.28
C LYS A 291 -4.77 3.57 -10.94
N THR A 292 -3.56 4.08 -10.89
CA THR A 292 -2.84 4.34 -9.64
C THR A 292 -3.46 5.51 -8.88
N LEU A 293 -3.21 5.59 -7.57
CA LEU A 293 -3.67 6.72 -6.76
C LEU A 293 -3.07 8.05 -7.27
N CYS A 294 -1.83 8.01 -7.75
CA CYS A 294 -1.14 9.17 -8.30
C CYS A 294 -1.80 9.69 -9.59
N GLU A 295 -2.18 8.79 -10.52
CA GLU A 295 -2.91 9.17 -11.72
C GLU A 295 -4.27 9.79 -11.40
N ILE A 296 -5.00 9.19 -10.47
CA ILE A 296 -6.31 9.68 -10.01
C ILE A 296 -6.16 11.08 -9.36
N TYR A 297 -5.16 11.24 -8.49
CA TYR A 297 -4.92 12.52 -7.82
C TYR A 297 -4.46 13.62 -8.79
N LYS A 298 -3.53 13.32 -9.72
CA LYS A 298 -3.11 14.25 -10.77
C LYS A 298 -4.30 14.73 -11.57
N LYS A 299 -5.14 13.80 -12.01
CA LYS A 299 -6.34 14.12 -12.78
C LYS A 299 -7.33 14.99 -12.01
N PHE A 300 -7.53 14.69 -10.73
CA PHE A 300 -8.34 15.54 -9.85
C PHE A 300 -7.80 16.98 -9.77
N CYS A 301 -6.49 17.16 -9.71
CA CYS A 301 -5.85 18.48 -9.67
C CYS A 301 -5.94 19.25 -11.01
N GLU A 302 -6.05 18.54 -12.14
CA GLU A 302 -6.20 19.12 -13.48
C GLU A 302 -7.63 19.58 -13.77
N GLU A 303 -8.62 18.88 -13.22
CA GLU A 303 -10.03 19.15 -13.51
C GLU A 303 -10.53 20.42 -12.81
N LYS A 304 -11.41 21.16 -13.50
CA LYS A 304 -11.94 22.42 -13.00
C LYS A 304 -13.10 22.26 -12.02
N SER A 305 -13.73 21.08 -12.03
CA SER A 305 -14.88 20.80 -11.17
C SER A 305 -14.94 19.33 -10.74
N LYS A 306 -15.65 19.09 -9.63
CA LYS A 306 -15.95 17.74 -9.14
C LYS A 306 -16.73 16.91 -10.18
N ASN A 307 -17.60 17.55 -10.96
CA ASN A 307 -18.40 16.86 -11.98
C ASN A 307 -17.55 16.40 -13.17
N GLU A 308 -16.60 17.23 -13.61
CA GLU A 308 -15.66 16.84 -14.68
C GLU A 308 -14.77 15.68 -14.23
N PHE A 309 -14.26 15.73 -13.01
CA PHE A 309 -13.51 14.63 -12.44
C PHE A 309 -14.32 13.34 -12.32
N LYS A 310 -15.56 13.44 -11.85
CA LYS A 310 -16.47 12.29 -11.78
C LYS A 310 -16.74 11.71 -13.16
N LYS A 311 -16.99 12.56 -14.15
CA LYS A 311 -17.18 12.14 -15.54
C LYS A 311 -15.97 11.39 -16.06
N TRP A 312 -14.76 11.91 -15.83
CA TRP A 312 -13.53 11.21 -16.21
C TRP A 312 -13.42 9.82 -15.55
N LEU A 313 -13.73 9.69 -14.26
CA LEU A 313 -13.74 8.39 -13.59
C LEU A 313 -14.71 7.41 -14.27
N VAL A 314 -15.90 7.86 -14.66
CA VAL A 314 -16.89 7.01 -15.34
C VAL A 314 -16.43 6.66 -16.76
N ASP A 315 -15.84 7.61 -17.50
CA ASP A 315 -15.32 7.36 -18.85
C ASP A 315 -14.17 6.34 -18.80
N GLU A 316 -13.29 6.41 -17.80
CA GLU A 316 -12.26 5.38 -17.59
C GLU A 316 -12.85 4.00 -17.23
N CYS A 317 -14.01 3.94 -16.57
CA CYS A 317 -14.71 2.65 -16.38
C CYS A 317 -15.11 2.00 -17.72
N LYS A 318 -15.50 2.79 -18.73
CA LYS A 318 -15.80 2.27 -20.08
C LYS A 318 -14.56 1.62 -20.69
N ASN A 319 -13.40 2.29 -20.58
CA ASN A 319 -12.13 1.80 -21.13
C ASN A 319 -11.74 0.42 -20.56
N HIS A 320 -12.08 0.14 -19.29
CA HIS A 320 -11.76 -1.14 -18.65
C HIS A 320 -12.59 -2.32 -19.16
N ILE A 321 -13.74 -2.05 -19.79
CA ILE A 321 -14.67 -3.06 -20.33
C ILE A 321 -14.88 -2.91 -21.84
N ASP A 322 -14.12 -2.04 -22.51
CA ASP A 322 -14.26 -1.80 -23.94
C ASP A 322 -13.95 -3.06 -24.75
N TYR A 323 -14.87 -3.42 -25.68
CA TYR A 323 -14.77 -4.56 -26.55
C TYR A 323 -15.38 -4.22 -27.92
N PRO A 324 -14.79 -4.68 -29.07
CA PRO A 324 -15.23 -4.26 -30.41
C PRO A 324 -16.70 -4.46 -30.70
N ASP A 325 -17.28 -5.57 -30.22
CA ASP A 325 -18.69 -5.93 -30.42
C ASP A 325 -19.58 -5.55 -29.21
N GLY A 326 -19.06 -4.69 -28.32
CA GLY A 326 -19.70 -4.26 -27.08
C GLY A 326 -19.45 -5.21 -25.90
N PHE A 327 -19.49 -4.65 -24.69
CA PHE A 327 -19.13 -5.37 -23.45
C PHE A 327 -20.02 -6.60 -23.17
N MET A 328 -21.21 -6.68 -23.81
CA MET A 328 -22.12 -7.83 -23.70
C MET A 328 -21.63 -9.08 -24.44
N GLN A 329 -20.60 -8.96 -25.26
CA GLN A 329 -19.97 -10.07 -26.00
C GLN A 329 -18.68 -10.56 -25.33
N LEU A 330 -18.31 -10.00 -24.18
CA LEU A 330 -17.15 -10.47 -23.41
C LEU A 330 -17.29 -11.93 -22.98
N ARG A 331 -16.19 -12.67 -23.12
CA ARG A 331 -16.10 -14.09 -22.82
C ARG A 331 -14.94 -14.38 -21.90
N TYR A 332 -15.12 -15.28 -20.96
CA TYR A 332 -14.09 -15.64 -19.96
C TYR A 332 -12.84 -16.29 -20.58
N ASP A 333 -13.01 -17.12 -21.60
CA ASP A 333 -11.94 -17.81 -22.31
C ASP A 333 -11.04 -16.87 -23.15
N GLU A 334 -11.53 -15.70 -23.52
CA GLU A 334 -10.84 -14.72 -24.35
C GLU A 334 -10.32 -13.50 -23.58
N ASN A 335 -11.13 -13.00 -22.64
CA ASN A 335 -10.91 -11.67 -22.02
C ASN A 335 -11.15 -11.68 -20.50
N LYS A 336 -10.43 -12.52 -19.76
CA LYS A 336 -10.61 -12.72 -18.30
C LYS A 336 -10.61 -11.41 -17.50
N ASP A 337 -9.65 -10.54 -17.77
CA ASP A 337 -9.51 -9.28 -17.04
C ASP A 337 -10.69 -8.33 -17.30
N LYS A 338 -11.15 -8.23 -18.54
CA LYS A 338 -12.32 -7.39 -18.89
C LYS A 338 -13.62 -7.96 -18.33
N VAL A 339 -13.77 -9.28 -18.31
CA VAL A 339 -14.92 -9.96 -17.66
C VAL A 339 -14.90 -9.67 -16.16
N PHE A 340 -13.75 -9.81 -15.50
CA PHE A 340 -13.59 -9.47 -14.09
C PHE A 340 -13.98 -8.00 -13.83
N ASN A 341 -13.45 -7.07 -14.62
CA ASN A 341 -13.73 -5.65 -14.51
C ASN A 341 -15.22 -5.35 -14.72
N LEU A 342 -15.87 -6.00 -15.69
CA LEU A 342 -17.32 -5.84 -15.94
C LEU A 342 -18.14 -6.32 -14.73
N LEU A 343 -17.83 -7.49 -14.18
CA LEU A 343 -18.57 -8.04 -13.05
C LEU A 343 -18.35 -7.20 -11.76
N LEU A 344 -17.14 -6.66 -11.56
CA LEU A 344 -16.87 -5.71 -10.49
C LEU A 344 -17.66 -4.39 -10.72
N LEU A 345 -17.63 -3.85 -11.94
CA LEU A 345 -18.37 -2.64 -12.29
C LEU A 345 -19.88 -2.82 -12.12
N PHE A 346 -20.41 -3.99 -12.44
CA PHE A 346 -21.81 -4.31 -12.23
C PHE A 346 -22.21 -4.22 -10.74
N ASN A 347 -21.36 -4.69 -9.83
CA ASN A 347 -21.55 -4.50 -8.39
C ASN A 347 -21.54 -3.01 -8.01
N ILE A 348 -20.55 -2.25 -8.50
CA ILE A 348 -20.40 -0.81 -8.20
C ILE A 348 -21.58 -0.01 -8.77
N ALA A 349 -21.96 -0.25 -10.02
CA ALA A 349 -23.11 0.41 -10.66
C ALA A 349 -24.43 0.12 -9.92
N THR A 350 -24.59 -1.10 -9.42
CA THR A 350 -25.78 -1.48 -8.63
C THR A 350 -25.81 -0.71 -7.30
N LEU A 351 -24.69 -0.59 -6.60
CA LEU A 351 -24.60 0.16 -5.33
C LEU A 351 -24.78 1.67 -5.53
N ASN A 352 -24.37 2.20 -6.68
CA ASN A 352 -24.52 3.61 -7.06
C ASN A 352 -25.86 3.92 -7.74
N GLY A 353 -26.72 2.94 -7.93
CA GLY A 353 -27.97 3.07 -8.70
C GLY A 353 -28.94 4.14 -8.17
N ARG A 354 -28.83 4.53 -6.91
CA ARG A 354 -29.48 5.67 -6.25
C ARG A 354 -28.42 6.51 -5.56
N PRO A 355 -27.90 7.57 -6.18
CA PRO A 355 -26.75 8.33 -5.66
C PRO A 355 -26.94 8.86 -4.23
N GLN A 356 -28.15 9.28 -3.85
CA GLN A 356 -28.46 9.79 -2.50
C GLN A 356 -28.45 8.69 -1.43
N GLU A 357 -28.62 7.43 -1.85
CA GLU A 357 -28.67 6.24 -1.00
C GLU A 357 -27.51 5.28 -1.31
N ALA A 358 -26.47 5.76 -2.02
CA ALA A 358 -25.35 4.93 -2.46
C ALA A 358 -24.65 4.26 -1.27
N VAL A 359 -24.51 2.95 -1.35
CA VAL A 359 -23.86 2.13 -0.35
C VAL A 359 -22.39 1.93 -0.75
N LYS A 360 -21.48 2.14 0.19
CA LYS A 360 -20.05 1.90 -0.02
C LYS A 360 -19.76 0.42 -0.22
N PHE A 361 -19.06 0.10 -1.30
CA PHE A 361 -18.52 -1.25 -1.53
C PHE A 361 -17.42 -1.56 -0.51
N SER A 362 -17.37 -2.77 0.01
CA SER A 362 -16.39 -3.12 1.05
C SER A 362 -15.03 -3.47 0.47
N TYR A 363 -14.26 -2.46 0.03
CA TYR A 363 -12.90 -2.67 -0.49
C TYR A 363 -11.97 -3.28 0.55
N ALA A 364 -12.14 -3.01 1.83
CA ALA A 364 -11.38 -3.65 2.90
C ALA A 364 -11.55 -5.17 2.91
N ASN A 365 -12.80 -5.65 2.75
CA ASN A 365 -13.04 -7.09 2.63
C ASN A 365 -12.66 -7.62 1.26
N PHE A 366 -12.85 -6.83 0.20
CA PHE A 366 -12.49 -7.22 -1.16
C PHE A 366 -10.98 -7.49 -1.27
N HIS A 367 -10.12 -6.61 -0.78
CA HIS A 367 -8.66 -6.75 -0.86
C HIS A 367 -8.05 -7.76 0.12
N LYS A 368 -8.83 -8.28 1.09
CA LYS A 368 -8.37 -9.38 1.96
C LYS A 368 -8.22 -10.70 1.22
N TYR A 369 -8.93 -10.88 0.11
CA TYR A 369 -9.00 -12.13 -0.64
C TYR A 369 -8.59 -11.92 -2.08
N ASN A 370 -8.06 -12.97 -2.70
CA ASN A 370 -7.98 -13.04 -4.15
C ASN A 370 -9.37 -13.35 -4.70
N TRP A 371 -9.70 -12.78 -5.85
CA TRP A 371 -11.00 -12.91 -6.47
C TRP A 371 -10.91 -13.63 -7.81
N ASP A 372 -11.85 -14.54 -8.04
CA ASP A 372 -11.98 -15.30 -9.26
C ASP A 372 -13.34 -15.05 -9.92
N VAL A 373 -13.39 -15.25 -11.22
CA VAL A 373 -14.64 -15.35 -11.96
C VAL A 373 -15.12 -16.80 -11.85
N GLU A 374 -16.31 -16.97 -11.30
CA GLU A 374 -16.94 -18.27 -11.09
C GLU A 374 -18.06 -18.53 -12.10
N HIS A 375 -18.13 -19.75 -12.63
CA HIS A 375 -19.23 -20.19 -13.46
C HIS A 375 -20.46 -20.52 -12.62
N ILE A 376 -21.57 -19.85 -12.87
CA ILE A 376 -22.83 -20.06 -12.14
C ILE A 376 -23.36 -21.47 -12.42
N SER A 377 -23.54 -21.82 -13.68
CA SER A 377 -23.76 -23.22 -14.13
C SER A 377 -22.41 -23.85 -14.43
N PRO A 378 -22.11 -25.04 -13.89
CA PRO A 378 -20.79 -25.65 -14.04
C PRO A 378 -20.50 -26.08 -15.47
N GLN A 379 -19.20 -26.27 -15.77
CA GLN A 379 -18.72 -26.85 -17.04
C GLN A 379 -19.08 -28.34 -17.18
N ASN A 380 -19.67 -28.96 -16.19
CA ASN A 380 -20.22 -30.31 -16.21
C ASN A 380 -21.76 -30.24 -16.19
N PRO A 381 -22.47 -31.25 -16.71
CA PRO A 381 -22.00 -32.57 -17.10
C PRO A 381 -21.29 -32.59 -18.46
N LYS A 382 -20.16 -33.32 -18.57
CA LYS A 382 -19.39 -33.41 -19.82
C LYS A 382 -19.96 -34.45 -20.80
N ASN A 383 -20.69 -35.43 -20.28
CA ASN A 383 -21.24 -36.55 -21.03
C ASN A 383 -22.62 -36.94 -20.49
N ASP A 384 -23.31 -37.84 -21.21
CA ASP A 384 -24.64 -38.33 -20.85
C ASP A 384 -24.68 -39.08 -19.50
N ASP A 385 -23.61 -39.75 -19.11
CA ASP A 385 -23.57 -40.50 -17.85
C ASP A 385 -23.48 -39.57 -16.64
N ASP A 386 -22.73 -38.50 -16.76
CA ASP A 386 -22.71 -37.43 -15.73
C ASP A 386 -24.04 -36.72 -15.69
N LEU A 387 -24.66 -36.46 -16.85
CA LEU A 387 -25.97 -35.84 -16.94
C LEU A 387 -27.04 -36.73 -16.29
N LYS A 388 -27.03 -38.07 -16.54
CA LYS A 388 -27.92 -39.03 -15.88
C LYS A 388 -27.81 -39.00 -14.38
N LYS A 389 -26.60 -38.97 -13.81
CA LYS A 389 -26.39 -38.90 -12.35
C LYS A 389 -27.00 -37.65 -11.73
N VAL A 390 -26.99 -36.52 -12.49
CA VAL A 390 -27.57 -35.26 -12.01
C VAL A 390 -29.07 -35.30 -12.09
N VAL A 391 -29.63 -35.69 -13.23
CA VAL A 391 -31.08 -35.68 -13.43
C VAL A 391 -31.76 -36.73 -12.54
N GLU A 392 -31.09 -37.81 -12.17
CA GLU A 392 -31.60 -38.82 -11.22
C GLU A 392 -31.87 -38.22 -9.83
N LYS A 393 -31.09 -37.21 -9.39
CA LYS A 393 -31.34 -36.47 -8.14
C LYS A 393 -32.66 -35.68 -8.18
N PHE A 394 -33.19 -35.43 -9.35
CA PHE A 394 -34.39 -34.64 -9.61
C PHE A 394 -35.48 -35.41 -10.34
N LYS A 395 -35.47 -36.77 -10.25
CA LYS A 395 -36.43 -37.61 -10.94
C LYS A 395 -37.90 -37.34 -10.57
N ASP A 396 -38.13 -36.84 -9.36
CA ASP A 396 -39.45 -36.52 -8.87
C ASP A 396 -39.87 -35.06 -9.23
N ASN A 397 -39.06 -34.39 -10.03
CA ASN A 397 -39.26 -32.98 -10.42
C ASN A 397 -39.72 -32.92 -11.89
N ASP A 398 -40.91 -32.38 -12.11
CA ASP A 398 -41.54 -32.27 -13.43
C ASP A 398 -40.71 -31.45 -14.43
N TYR A 399 -39.81 -30.59 -13.97
CA TYR A 399 -38.97 -29.72 -14.82
C TYR A 399 -38.02 -30.54 -15.73
N LEU A 400 -37.52 -31.68 -15.30
CA LEU A 400 -36.55 -32.48 -16.05
C LEU A 400 -37.15 -33.70 -16.72
N LYS A 401 -38.45 -33.93 -16.65
CA LYS A 401 -39.13 -35.11 -17.13
C LYS A 401 -38.80 -35.45 -18.60
N ILE A 402 -38.85 -34.46 -19.49
CA ILE A 402 -38.53 -34.66 -20.92
C ILE A 402 -37.08 -35.13 -21.11
N LEU A 403 -36.10 -34.54 -20.36
CA LEU A 403 -34.69 -34.88 -20.42
C LEU A 403 -34.44 -36.28 -19.86
N ILE A 404 -35.09 -36.63 -18.76
CA ILE A 404 -34.99 -37.95 -18.12
C ILE A 404 -35.52 -39.01 -19.06
N ASP A 405 -36.69 -38.80 -19.64
CA ASP A 405 -37.32 -39.72 -20.59
C ASP A 405 -36.47 -39.90 -21.85
N ALA A 406 -35.88 -38.83 -22.38
CA ALA A 406 -35.00 -38.87 -23.54
C ALA A 406 -33.67 -39.65 -23.25
N LEU A 407 -33.09 -39.45 -22.05
CA LEU A 407 -31.85 -40.13 -21.63
C LEU A 407 -32.06 -41.65 -21.36
N ASN A 408 -33.28 -42.06 -21.03
CA ASN A 408 -33.59 -43.45 -20.68
C ASN A 408 -34.13 -44.29 -21.85
N LYS A 409 -34.37 -43.70 -23.03
CA LYS A 409 -34.73 -44.43 -24.23
C LYS A 409 -33.58 -45.28 -24.75
N GLU A 410 -33.89 -46.49 -25.27
CA GLU A 410 -32.90 -47.39 -25.93
C GLU A 410 -32.30 -46.72 -27.17
N GLU A 411 -33.14 -46.08 -28.02
CA GLU A 411 -32.69 -45.23 -29.11
C GLU A 411 -32.73 -43.77 -28.65
N LYS A 412 -31.57 -43.21 -28.35
CA LYS A 412 -31.42 -41.86 -27.87
C LYS A 412 -31.64 -40.85 -29.02
N ASP A 413 -32.58 -39.96 -28.85
CA ASP A 413 -32.69 -38.76 -29.67
C ASP A 413 -31.72 -37.68 -29.19
N THR A 414 -30.54 -37.66 -29.80
CA THR A 414 -29.45 -36.73 -29.43
C THR A 414 -29.89 -35.27 -29.54
N LYS A 415 -30.78 -34.93 -30.48
CA LYS A 415 -31.27 -33.57 -30.66
C LYS A 415 -32.13 -33.13 -29.48
N ILE A 416 -33.05 -33.95 -29.03
CA ILE A 416 -33.89 -33.67 -27.86
C ILE A 416 -33.03 -33.55 -26.59
N ILE A 417 -32.06 -34.44 -26.45
CA ILE A 417 -31.14 -34.42 -25.29
C ILE A 417 -30.33 -33.10 -25.28
N GLU A 418 -29.78 -32.67 -26.40
CA GLU A 418 -29.03 -31.43 -26.53
C GLU A 418 -29.89 -30.19 -26.28
N GLU A 419 -31.12 -30.11 -26.87
CA GLU A 419 -32.04 -29.03 -26.66
C GLU A 419 -32.47 -28.88 -25.19
N GLU A 420 -32.86 -30.00 -24.55
CA GLU A 420 -33.24 -29.97 -23.13
C GLU A 420 -32.04 -29.71 -22.20
N ARG A 421 -30.86 -30.26 -22.55
CA ARG A 421 -29.62 -29.92 -21.81
C ARG A 421 -29.32 -28.44 -21.87
N ALA A 422 -29.37 -27.79 -23.05
CA ALA A 422 -29.12 -26.38 -23.21
C ALA A 422 -30.14 -25.50 -22.45
N LYS A 423 -31.33 -26.02 -22.20
CA LYS A 423 -32.37 -25.32 -21.43
C LYS A 423 -32.00 -25.19 -19.95
N TYR A 424 -31.49 -26.24 -19.32
CA TYR A 424 -31.21 -26.29 -17.89
C TYR A 424 -29.73 -26.06 -17.53
N PHE A 425 -28.81 -26.24 -18.46
CA PHE A 425 -27.37 -26.10 -18.25
C PHE A 425 -26.78 -25.13 -19.28
N ALA A 426 -25.76 -24.40 -18.90
CA ALA A 426 -25.01 -23.58 -19.84
C ALA A 426 -24.16 -24.49 -20.76
N THR A 427 -24.28 -24.32 -22.07
CA THR A 427 -23.55 -25.07 -23.09
C THR A 427 -23.04 -24.13 -24.16
N GLY A 428 -22.00 -24.55 -24.91
CA GLY A 428 -21.45 -23.73 -25.99
C GLY A 428 -21.06 -22.33 -25.55
N ASP A 429 -21.51 -21.33 -26.29
CA ASP A 429 -21.20 -19.92 -26.02
C ASP A 429 -21.76 -19.39 -24.69
N ASP A 430 -22.89 -19.94 -24.23
CA ASP A 430 -23.45 -19.57 -22.94
C ASP A 430 -22.54 -19.94 -21.77
N LEU A 431 -21.70 -20.96 -21.90
CA LEU A 431 -20.83 -21.44 -20.82
C LEU A 431 -19.81 -20.39 -20.41
N MET A 432 -19.17 -19.76 -21.40
CA MET A 432 -18.10 -18.77 -21.21
C MET A 432 -18.57 -17.33 -21.25
N GLY A 433 -19.86 -17.11 -21.57
CA GLY A 433 -20.48 -15.78 -21.66
C GLY A 433 -20.81 -15.21 -20.29
N ILE A 434 -20.90 -13.87 -20.22
CA ILE A 434 -21.14 -13.11 -18.97
C ILE A 434 -22.44 -13.53 -18.24
N GLN A 435 -23.42 -14.07 -18.96
CA GLN A 435 -24.68 -14.57 -18.40
C GLN A 435 -24.54 -15.80 -17.50
N ASN A 436 -23.35 -16.42 -17.51
CA ASN A 436 -23.04 -17.58 -16.68
C ASN A 436 -21.89 -17.33 -15.69
N LEU A 437 -21.50 -16.07 -15.49
CA LEU A 437 -20.32 -15.70 -14.73
C LEU A 437 -20.64 -14.75 -13.58
N THR A 438 -19.95 -14.92 -12.45
CA THR A 438 -20.05 -14.01 -11.29
C THR A 438 -18.72 -13.95 -10.55
N LEU A 439 -18.58 -13.03 -9.56
CA LEU A 439 -17.37 -12.88 -8.76
C LEU A 439 -17.50 -13.62 -7.43
N LEU A 440 -16.53 -14.46 -7.10
CA LEU A 440 -16.37 -15.06 -5.79
C LEU A 440 -14.93 -14.93 -5.30
N SER A 441 -14.73 -15.00 -3.98
CA SER A 441 -13.37 -15.12 -3.45
C SER A 441 -12.75 -16.46 -3.92
N ALA A 442 -11.44 -16.46 -4.18
CA ALA A 442 -10.74 -17.68 -4.57
C ALA A 442 -10.84 -18.81 -3.50
N HIS A 443 -11.01 -18.43 -2.23
CA HIS A 443 -11.26 -19.36 -1.15
C HIS A 443 -12.64 -20.01 -1.27
N ASP A 444 -13.69 -19.20 -1.39
CA ASP A 444 -15.07 -19.69 -1.50
C ASP A 444 -15.26 -20.47 -2.82
N ASN A 445 -14.67 -19.98 -3.91
CA ASN A 445 -14.69 -20.63 -5.20
C ASN A 445 -14.10 -22.05 -5.14
N ARG A 446 -12.93 -22.24 -4.53
CA ARG A 446 -12.34 -23.57 -4.32
C ARG A 446 -13.21 -24.49 -3.46
N GLY A 447 -13.84 -23.93 -2.40
CA GLY A 447 -14.74 -24.69 -1.53
C GLY A 447 -16.06 -25.12 -2.21
N ILE A 448 -16.54 -24.32 -3.17
CA ILE A 448 -17.71 -24.62 -3.99
C ILE A 448 -17.36 -25.65 -5.07
N GLY A 449 -16.23 -25.45 -5.75
CA GLY A 449 -15.77 -26.32 -6.83
C GLY A 449 -16.74 -26.38 -8.01
N ASN A 450 -16.57 -27.40 -8.88
CA ASN A 450 -17.40 -27.56 -10.08
C ASN A 450 -18.74 -28.29 -9.77
N LYS A 451 -19.46 -27.79 -8.75
CA LYS A 451 -20.76 -28.32 -8.32
C LYS A 451 -21.89 -27.71 -9.14
N PHE A 452 -23.05 -28.35 -9.08
CA PHE A 452 -24.26 -27.84 -9.73
C PHE A 452 -24.82 -26.61 -9.00
N PHE A 453 -25.61 -25.81 -9.69
CA PHE A 453 -26.16 -24.55 -9.18
C PHE A 453 -26.79 -24.67 -7.79
N PHE A 454 -27.63 -25.69 -7.56
CA PHE A 454 -28.29 -25.88 -6.26
C PHE A 454 -27.28 -26.18 -5.13
N GLU A 455 -26.23 -26.96 -5.41
CA GLU A 455 -25.18 -27.28 -4.44
C GLU A 455 -24.30 -26.05 -4.14
N LYS A 456 -23.99 -25.25 -5.20
CA LYS A 456 -23.28 -23.98 -5.06
C LYS A 456 -24.09 -23.00 -4.21
N ARG A 457 -25.38 -22.89 -4.49
CA ARG A 457 -26.30 -22.04 -3.74
C ARG A 457 -26.35 -22.38 -2.25
N GLN A 458 -26.51 -23.66 -1.91
CA GLN A 458 -26.50 -24.12 -0.52
C GLN A 458 -25.17 -23.76 0.17
N LYS A 459 -24.06 -24.01 -0.50
CA LYS A 459 -22.74 -23.72 0.06
C LYS A 459 -22.50 -22.23 0.26
N LEU A 460 -22.95 -21.40 -0.66
CA LEU A 460 -22.87 -19.95 -0.50
C LEU A 460 -23.74 -19.41 0.63
N GLN A 461 -24.92 -20.01 0.87
CA GLN A 461 -25.75 -19.67 2.02
C GLN A 461 -25.03 -20.01 3.33
N GLU A 462 -24.36 -21.17 3.43
CA GLU A 462 -23.54 -21.53 4.58
C GLU A 462 -22.42 -20.51 4.81
N TYR A 463 -21.67 -20.14 3.76
CA TYR A 463 -20.59 -19.16 3.86
C TYR A 463 -21.08 -17.78 4.28
N TYR A 464 -22.21 -17.32 3.72
CA TYR A 464 -22.84 -16.06 4.12
C TYR A 464 -23.25 -16.06 5.58
N GLN A 465 -23.85 -17.16 6.06
CA GLN A 465 -24.21 -17.33 7.49
C GLN A 465 -22.99 -17.35 8.40
N GLN A 466 -21.84 -17.79 7.92
CA GLN A 466 -20.55 -17.77 8.62
C GLN A 466 -19.84 -16.41 8.56
N GLY A 467 -20.43 -15.41 7.88
CA GLY A 467 -19.87 -14.06 7.78
C GLY A 467 -18.90 -13.82 6.63
N SER A 468 -18.82 -14.73 5.64
CA SER A 468 -18.03 -14.50 4.42
C SER A 468 -18.56 -13.29 3.67
N PHE A 469 -17.64 -12.46 3.18
CA PHE A 469 -17.99 -11.35 2.29
C PHE A 469 -18.27 -11.86 0.88
N ILE A 470 -19.53 -11.80 0.45
CA ILE A 470 -19.98 -12.14 -0.91
C ILE A 470 -20.50 -10.85 -1.56
N PRO A 471 -20.01 -10.45 -2.74
CA PRO A 471 -20.53 -9.28 -3.46
C PRO A 471 -22.05 -9.38 -3.68
N ALA A 472 -22.74 -8.25 -3.55
CA ALA A 472 -24.20 -8.21 -3.61
C ALA A 472 -24.77 -8.84 -4.88
N CYS A 473 -24.16 -8.55 -6.04
CA CYS A 473 -24.62 -9.10 -7.32
C CYS A 473 -24.41 -10.60 -7.41
N SER A 474 -23.32 -11.14 -6.83
CA SER A 474 -23.08 -12.59 -6.75
C SER A 474 -24.13 -13.27 -5.88
N MET A 475 -24.41 -12.70 -4.70
CA MET A 475 -25.48 -13.21 -3.85
C MET A 475 -26.84 -13.19 -4.57
N ASN A 476 -27.17 -12.08 -5.23
CA ASN A 476 -28.44 -11.93 -5.97
C ASN A 476 -28.62 -12.98 -7.07
N VAL A 477 -27.53 -13.38 -7.76
CA VAL A 477 -27.54 -14.47 -8.75
C VAL A 477 -27.96 -15.79 -8.12
N PHE A 478 -27.28 -16.19 -7.02
CA PHE A 478 -27.58 -17.48 -6.38
C PHE A 478 -28.91 -17.48 -5.61
N MET A 479 -29.42 -16.31 -5.23
CA MET A 479 -30.76 -16.18 -4.67
C MET A 479 -31.83 -15.95 -5.74
N LYS A 480 -31.46 -15.94 -7.04
CA LYS A 480 -32.34 -15.73 -8.19
C LYS A 480 -33.12 -14.42 -8.17
N PHE A 481 -32.58 -13.36 -7.56
CA PHE A 481 -33.24 -12.04 -7.54
C PHE A 481 -33.28 -11.35 -8.91
N TYR A 482 -32.51 -11.86 -9.89
CA TYR A 482 -32.52 -11.39 -11.27
C TYR A 482 -33.37 -12.27 -12.20
N SER A 483 -33.99 -13.34 -11.69
CA SER A 483 -34.77 -14.29 -12.46
C SER A 483 -36.24 -13.86 -12.58
N ASP A 484 -36.83 -14.03 -13.76
CA ASP A 484 -38.27 -13.90 -13.97
C ASP A 484 -39.03 -15.16 -13.54
N ASN A 485 -38.33 -16.24 -13.20
CA ASN A 485 -38.89 -17.52 -12.71
C ASN A 485 -38.26 -17.92 -11.36
N PRO A 486 -38.58 -17.22 -10.24
CA PRO A 486 -38.00 -17.48 -8.94
C PRO A 486 -38.44 -18.78 -8.28
N GLU A 487 -39.51 -19.45 -8.79
CA GLU A 487 -40.03 -20.68 -8.21
C GLU A 487 -39.10 -21.88 -8.48
N GLN A 488 -38.39 -21.90 -9.62
CA GLN A 488 -37.41 -22.92 -9.95
C GLN A 488 -36.04 -22.55 -9.36
N MET A 489 -35.64 -23.19 -8.27
CA MET A 489 -34.42 -22.89 -7.51
C MET A 489 -33.28 -23.91 -7.72
N ALA A 490 -33.48 -24.92 -8.54
CA ALA A 490 -32.52 -26.01 -8.70
C ALA A 490 -31.46 -25.77 -9.79
N PHE A 491 -31.82 -25.04 -10.83
CA PHE A 491 -30.98 -24.86 -12.03
C PHE A 491 -30.79 -23.37 -12.34
N TRP A 492 -29.70 -23.04 -13.01
CA TRP A 492 -29.46 -21.77 -13.69
C TRP A 492 -29.85 -21.97 -15.16
N ASP A 493 -31.15 -21.89 -15.43
CA ASP A 493 -31.71 -22.22 -16.72
C ASP A 493 -31.53 -21.11 -17.77
N LYS A 494 -31.97 -21.36 -19.00
CA LYS A 494 -31.82 -20.40 -20.10
C LYS A 494 -32.49 -19.06 -19.81
N LYS A 495 -33.70 -19.08 -19.21
CA LYS A 495 -34.42 -17.84 -18.86
C LYS A 495 -33.66 -17.04 -17.78
N ASP A 496 -33.10 -17.72 -16.79
CA ASP A 496 -32.27 -17.07 -15.78
C ASP A 496 -31.06 -16.38 -16.42
N ARG A 497 -30.35 -17.06 -17.33
CA ARG A 497 -29.20 -16.50 -18.06
C ARG A 497 -29.58 -15.26 -18.88
N GLU A 498 -30.71 -15.31 -19.60
CA GLU A 498 -31.23 -14.20 -20.38
C GLU A 498 -31.62 -13.01 -19.50
N SER A 499 -32.34 -13.25 -18.41
CA SER A 499 -32.76 -12.21 -17.45
C SER A 499 -31.54 -11.56 -16.78
N TYR A 500 -30.54 -12.35 -16.38
CA TYR A 500 -29.31 -11.85 -15.78
C TYR A 500 -28.47 -11.03 -16.77
N LYS A 501 -28.32 -11.51 -18.01
CA LYS A 501 -27.65 -10.77 -19.10
C LYS A 501 -28.29 -9.42 -19.31
N ASN A 502 -29.62 -9.38 -19.45
CA ASN A 502 -30.38 -8.15 -19.60
C ASN A 502 -30.22 -7.21 -18.40
N LYS A 503 -30.14 -7.77 -17.18
CA LYS A 503 -29.93 -6.98 -15.97
C LYS A 503 -28.56 -6.31 -15.94
N ILE A 504 -27.50 -7.03 -16.33
CA ILE A 504 -26.14 -6.47 -16.46
C ILE A 504 -26.18 -5.32 -17.47
N GLU A 505 -26.73 -5.57 -18.68
CA GLU A 505 -26.83 -4.57 -19.75
C GLU A 505 -27.55 -3.30 -19.29
N GLN A 506 -28.76 -3.44 -18.76
CA GLN A 506 -29.56 -2.32 -18.27
C GLN A 506 -28.82 -1.53 -17.18
N THR A 507 -28.18 -2.22 -16.23
CA THR A 507 -27.50 -1.56 -15.11
C THR A 507 -26.28 -0.79 -15.59
N ILE A 508 -25.46 -1.38 -16.44
CA ILE A 508 -24.25 -0.74 -16.98
C ILE A 508 -24.61 0.39 -17.95
N THR A 509 -25.58 0.18 -18.84
CA THR A 509 -26.05 1.24 -19.76
C THR A 509 -26.63 2.43 -19.00
N LYS A 510 -27.45 2.18 -17.98
CA LYS A 510 -27.96 3.23 -17.11
C LYS A 510 -26.85 3.95 -16.35
N PHE A 511 -25.88 3.23 -15.84
CA PHE A 511 -24.73 3.81 -15.15
C PHE A 511 -23.96 4.79 -16.03
N PHE A 512 -23.72 4.45 -17.30
CA PHE A 512 -23.09 5.35 -18.27
C PHE A 512 -24.03 6.44 -18.83
N GLY A 513 -25.34 6.22 -18.86
CA GLY A 513 -26.33 7.16 -19.41
C GLY A 513 -26.80 8.24 -18.42
N ASN A 514 -26.65 8.04 -17.11
CA ASN A 514 -27.07 9.02 -16.11
C ASN A 514 -26.14 10.26 -16.01
N GLU A 515 -25.18 10.42 -16.90
CA GLU A 515 -24.23 11.53 -16.94
C GLU A 515 -24.38 12.42 -18.17
N GLN A 516 -25.48 12.26 -18.90
CA GLN A 516 -25.94 13.26 -19.88
C GLN A 516 -26.90 14.24 -19.17
#